data_9be97525ff193d955a0edeec2b5964cf
#
_entry.id   9be97525ff193d955a0edeec2b5964cf
#
_cell.length_a   1.000
_cell.length_b   1.000
_cell.length_c   1.000
_cell.angle_alpha   90.00
_cell.angle_beta   90.00
_cell.angle_gamma   90.00
#
_symmetry.space_group_name_H-M   'P 1'
#
loop_
_entity.id
_entity.type
_entity.pdbx_description
1 polymer ?
#
loop_
_entity_poly.entity_id
_entity_poly.type
_entity_poly.pdbx_seq_one_letter_code
_entity_poly.pdbx_strand_id
1 'polypeptide(L)'
;MKKTPIVITAFGTTTKAMDTYNYMDKIIRERFSNHKIEWAYSSRMVRDFSKKRKNIDLKSPQQVLSDLVAEGYPWSIVQSIHLICGNEFDRLVEEIQHVPIRTSVGLPLLHSPKDYDRAAAGIVDFLPALKEECVIMVGHGTDHPMWAAFIAFEHKLQERYGSDIHVGMIENEDSCERIIQAVKESGKRKALLIPFMLVAGVHFKEDLVGNGEDSWKNRIEREGIEVRAIDKGLGFHRPIVEIFIDHIKDALDTIPNTASSGFASC
;
A
#
# COMPACT_ATOMS: atom_id res chain seq x y z
N MET A 1 -3.08 23.83 22.65
CA MET A 1 -1.90 23.22 21.99
C MET A 1 -2.31 22.76 20.59
N LYS A 2 -1.45 22.95 19.59
CA LYS A 2 -1.67 22.38 18.25
C LYS A 2 -1.65 20.86 18.35
N LYS A 3 -2.62 20.18 17.70
CA LYS A 3 -2.59 18.70 17.64
C LYS A 3 -1.43 18.22 16.78
N THR A 4 -0.87 17.07 17.09
CA THR A 4 0.22 16.45 16.34
C THR A 4 -0.19 16.28 14.88
N PRO A 5 0.58 16.79 13.90
CA PRO A 5 0.28 16.61 12.49
C PRO A 5 0.52 15.17 12.05
N ILE A 6 -0.18 14.76 11.00
CA ILE A 6 -0.08 13.44 10.40
C ILE A 6 0.44 13.61 8.97
N VAL A 7 1.58 13.01 8.68
CA VAL A 7 2.18 12.94 7.34
C VAL A 7 1.89 11.58 6.74
N ILE A 8 1.09 11.54 5.69
CA ILE A 8 0.81 10.30 4.94
C ILE A 8 1.86 10.15 3.86
N THR A 9 2.63 9.07 3.91
CA THR A 9 3.73 8.83 2.98
C THR A 9 3.40 7.71 2.01
N ALA A 10 3.34 8.05 0.73
CA ALA A 10 3.14 7.15 -0.40
C ALA A 10 4.36 7.10 -1.30
N PHE A 11 4.51 6.03 -2.09
CA PHE A 11 5.47 5.99 -3.19
C PHE A 11 5.18 7.11 -4.21
N GLY A 12 3.89 7.28 -4.54
CA GLY A 12 3.40 8.23 -5.53
C GLY A 12 3.05 7.54 -6.85
N THR A 13 2.38 8.28 -7.72
CA THR A 13 2.03 7.83 -9.08
C THR A 13 1.96 8.99 -10.04
N THR A 14 2.28 8.74 -11.31
CA THR A 14 2.17 9.73 -12.39
C THR A 14 0.89 9.59 -13.21
N THR A 15 0.03 8.61 -12.88
CA THR A 15 -1.18 8.25 -13.61
C THR A 15 -2.45 8.79 -12.95
N LYS A 16 -3.62 8.49 -13.52
CA LYS A 16 -4.95 8.71 -12.89
C LYS A 16 -5.14 7.94 -11.58
N ALA A 17 -4.25 6.98 -11.28
CA ALA A 17 -4.26 6.26 -10.01
C ALA A 17 -4.04 7.18 -8.77
N MET A 18 -3.73 8.47 -8.99
CA MET A 18 -3.77 9.51 -7.94
C MET A 18 -5.17 9.60 -7.28
N ASP A 19 -6.24 9.25 -7.98
CA ASP A 19 -7.61 9.23 -7.43
C ASP A 19 -7.75 8.28 -6.24
N THR A 20 -6.92 7.23 -6.17
CA THR A 20 -6.85 6.34 -5.00
C THR A 20 -6.40 7.10 -3.76
N TYR A 21 -5.36 7.93 -3.89
CA TYR A 21 -4.88 8.74 -2.77
C TYR A 21 -5.92 9.80 -2.34
N ASN A 22 -6.63 10.40 -3.30
CA ASN A 22 -7.71 11.33 -3.02
C ASN A 22 -8.85 10.66 -2.24
N TYR A 23 -9.19 9.42 -2.61
CA TYR A 23 -10.20 8.63 -1.89
C TYR A 23 -9.75 8.31 -0.46
N MET A 24 -8.50 7.87 -0.28
CA MET A 24 -7.92 7.60 1.05
C MET A 24 -7.86 8.89 1.90
N ASP A 25 -7.41 10.00 1.31
CA ASP A 25 -7.32 11.30 1.98
C ASP A 25 -8.65 11.73 2.57
N LYS A 26 -9.73 11.59 1.80
CA LYS A 26 -11.07 11.92 2.29
C LYS A 26 -11.42 11.14 3.55
N ILE A 27 -11.22 9.82 3.56
CA ILE A 27 -11.55 8.95 4.71
C ILE A 27 -10.66 9.29 5.91
N ILE A 28 -9.36 9.50 5.68
CA ILE A 28 -8.40 9.84 6.74
C ILE A 28 -8.76 11.20 7.36
N ARG A 29 -9.07 12.23 6.54
CA ARG A 29 -9.48 13.56 7.04
C ARG A 29 -10.81 13.53 7.80
N GLU A 30 -11.76 12.70 7.38
CA GLU A 30 -13.00 12.48 8.15
C GLU A 30 -12.70 11.93 9.56
N ARG A 31 -11.75 10.99 9.67
CA ARG A 31 -11.39 10.36 10.94
C ARG A 31 -10.54 11.26 11.84
N PHE A 32 -9.66 12.05 11.27
CA PHE A 32 -8.71 12.93 11.97
C PHE A 32 -8.96 14.42 11.70
N SER A 33 -10.24 14.84 11.69
CA SER A 33 -10.68 16.18 11.30
C SER A 33 -10.01 17.35 12.07
N ASN A 34 -9.49 17.08 13.25
CA ASN A 34 -8.81 18.08 14.09
C ASN A 34 -7.28 18.03 13.97
N HIS A 35 -6.72 17.18 13.12
CA HIS A 35 -5.29 17.10 12.86
C HIS A 35 -4.94 17.75 11.54
N LYS A 36 -3.76 18.36 11.47
CA LYS A 36 -3.17 18.76 10.18
C LYS A 36 -2.72 17.50 9.47
N ILE A 37 -3.18 17.29 8.22
CA ILE A 37 -2.82 16.14 7.41
C ILE A 37 -2.10 16.64 6.17
N GLU A 38 -0.89 16.14 5.98
CA GLU A 38 -0.03 16.44 4.84
C GLU A 38 0.32 15.15 4.10
N TRP A 39 0.50 15.25 2.78
CA TRP A 39 0.95 14.14 1.95
C TRP A 39 2.40 14.32 1.54
N ALA A 40 3.15 13.23 1.61
CA ALA A 40 4.53 13.15 1.17
C ALA A 40 4.70 11.98 0.19
N TYR A 41 5.65 12.10 -0.73
CA TYR A 41 5.88 11.10 -1.76
C TYR A 41 7.36 10.70 -1.78
N SER A 42 7.64 9.41 -1.55
CA SER A 42 9.02 8.90 -1.42
C SER A 42 9.73 8.86 -2.77
N SER A 43 9.04 8.52 -3.87
CA SER A 43 9.65 8.39 -5.20
C SER A 43 10.11 9.73 -5.78
N ARG A 44 11.44 9.91 -5.87
CA ARG A 44 12.04 11.08 -6.53
C ARG A 44 11.61 11.19 -8.00
N MET A 45 11.59 10.07 -8.71
CA MET A 45 11.19 10.04 -10.12
C MET A 45 9.75 10.55 -10.31
N VAL A 46 8.83 10.15 -9.43
CA VAL A 46 7.43 10.62 -9.48
C VAL A 46 7.34 12.12 -9.21
N ARG A 47 8.09 12.62 -8.20
CA ARG A 47 8.13 14.05 -7.89
C ARG A 47 8.70 14.88 -9.05
N ASP A 48 9.84 14.48 -9.61
CA ASP A 48 10.47 15.14 -10.75
C ASP A 48 9.57 15.17 -11.99
N PHE A 49 8.91 14.05 -12.30
CA PHE A 49 7.95 13.95 -13.39
C PHE A 49 6.75 14.88 -13.18
N SER A 50 6.16 14.87 -11.98
CA SER A 50 5.02 15.72 -11.65
C SER A 50 5.36 17.20 -11.76
N LYS A 51 6.54 17.59 -11.29
CA LYS A 51 7.02 18.97 -11.42
C LYS A 51 7.24 19.37 -12.87
N LYS A 52 7.95 18.54 -13.66
CA LYS A 52 8.31 18.86 -15.04
C LYS A 52 7.12 18.81 -16.03
N ARG A 53 6.22 17.86 -15.86
CA ARG A 53 5.15 17.57 -16.82
C ARG A 53 3.78 18.13 -16.43
N LYS A 54 3.51 18.27 -15.14
CA LYS A 54 2.20 18.70 -14.63
C LYS A 54 2.26 20.00 -13.85
N ASN A 55 3.46 20.58 -13.64
CA ASN A 55 3.69 21.75 -12.77
C ASN A 55 3.12 21.57 -11.35
N ILE A 56 3.17 20.33 -10.83
CA ILE A 56 2.75 19.99 -9.48
C ILE A 56 3.98 19.69 -8.65
N ASP A 57 4.18 20.46 -7.56
CA ASP A 57 5.30 20.29 -6.66
C ASP A 57 4.94 19.33 -5.52
N LEU A 58 5.23 18.05 -5.73
CA LEU A 58 5.06 17.00 -4.72
C LEU A 58 6.25 17.02 -3.77
N LYS A 59 5.98 17.07 -2.46
CA LYS A 59 7.03 17.12 -1.43
C LYS A 59 7.48 15.75 -1.00
N SER A 60 8.77 15.62 -0.67
CA SER A 60 9.31 14.42 0.01
C SER A 60 8.92 14.41 1.49
N PRO A 61 9.03 13.25 2.19
CA PRO A 61 8.84 13.16 3.63
C PRO A 61 9.71 14.17 4.39
N GLN A 62 10.99 14.28 4.04
CA GLN A 62 11.92 15.23 4.64
C GLN A 62 11.47 16.70 4.46
N GLN A 63 10.99 17.06 3.28
CA GLN A 63 10.51 18.42 3.02
C GLN A 63 9.27 18.76 3.85
N VAL A 64 8.29 17.84 3.90
CA VAL A 64 7.08 18.05 4.72
C VAL A 64 7.43 18.18 6.20
N LEU A 65 8.29 17.31 6.71
CA LEU A 65 8.72 17.38 8.12
C LEU A 65 9.49 18.67 8.42
N SER A 66 10.34 19.15 7.50
CA SER A 66 11.05 20.42 7.65
C SER A 66 10.09 21.61 7.73
N ASP A 67 9.02 21.60 6.94
CA ASP A 67 7.97 22.62 7.02
C ASP A 67 7.28 22.59 8.40
N LEU A 68 6.99 21.39 8.92
CA LEU A 68 6.38 21.23 10.24
C LEU A 68 7.30 21.70 11.37
N VAL A 69 8.62 21.52 11.25
CA VAL A 69 9.62 22.11 12.17
C VAL A 69 9.53 23.62 12.15
N ALA A 70 9.50 24.22 10.95
CA ALA A 70 9.39 25.68 10.80
C ALA A 70 8.07 26.25 11.37
N GLU A 71 7.00 25.44 11.34
CA GLU A 71 5.72 25.77 11.96
C GLU A 71 5.69 25.55 13.49
N GLY A 72 6.78 25.05 14.08
CA GLY A 72 6.94 24.86 15.51
C GLY A 72 6.26 23.61 16.08
N TYR A 73 6.08 22.56 15.27
CA TYR A 73 5.59 21.28 15.78
C TYR A 73 6.72 20.47 16.42
N PRO A 74 6.55 19.97 17.68
CA PRO A 74 7.58 19.17 18.33
C PRO A 74 7.51 17.68 17.96
N TRP A 75 6.38 17.23 17.43
CA TRP A 75 6.10 15.86 17.03
C TRP A 75 5.36 15.80 15.71
N SER A 76 5.51 14.70 14.97
CA SER A 76 4.69 14.34 13.82
C SER A 76 4.46 12.83 13.81
N ILE A 77 3.28 12.40 13.32
CA ILE A 77 3.06 11.04 12.86
C ILE A 77 3.53 10.97 11.41
N VAL A 78 4.24 9.90 11.06
CA VAL A 78 4.56 9.56 9.67
C VAL A 78 3.93 8.21 9.36
N GLN A 79 2.78 8.22 8.68
CA GLN A 79 2.10 7.00 8.28
C GLN A 79 2.61 6.52 6.94
N SER A 80 3.25 5.35 6.94
CA SER A 80 3.58 4.63 5.72
C SER A 80 2.33 3.97 5.13
N ILE A 81 2.00 4.27 3.86
CA ILE A 81 0.94 3.55 3.15
C ILE A 81 1.51 2.56 2.14
N HIS A 82 2.62 1.91 2.47
CA HIS A 82 3.17 0.77 1.73
C HIS A 82 2.45 -0.53 2.13
N LEU A 83 2.58 -1.59 1.33
CA LEU A 83 1.96 -2.88 1.64
C LEU A 83 2.74 -3.67 2.68
N ILE A 84 4.06 -3.59 2.65
CA ILE A 84 4.99 -4.39 3.48
C ILE A 84 6.09 -3.51 4.06
N CYS A 85 6.76 -4.00 5.11
CA CYS A 85 7.97 -3.42 5.67
C CYS A 85 9.20 -3.79 4.82
N GLY A 86 9.24 -3.33 3.58
CA GLY A 86 10.32 -3.58 2.63
C GLY A 86 11.21 -2.36 2.39
N ASN A 87 12.02 -2.40 1.32
CA ASN A 87 13.01 -1.37 0.99
C ASN A 87 12.47 0.07 1.03
N GLU A 88 11.24 0.30 0.55
CA GLU A 88 10.64 1.64 0.55
C GLU A 88 10.29 2.12 1.97
N PHE A 89 9.89 1.22 2.85
CA PHE A 89 9.63 1.53 4.24
C PHE A 89 10.93 1.82 5.00
N ASP A 90 11.97 1.03 4.78
CA ASP A 90 13.28 1.22 5.41
C ASP A 90 13.90 2.56 5.00
N ARG A 91 13.84 2.90 3.70
CA ARG A 91 14.28 4.22 3.19
C ARG A 91 13.47 5.36 3.81
N LEU A 92 12.17 5.18 4.01
CA LEU A 92 11.35 6.20 4.68
C LEU A 92 11.83 6.41 6.11
N VAL A 93 12.04 5.31 6.86
CA VAL A 93 12.52 5.39 8.25
C VAL A 93 13.89 6.07 8.32
N GLU A 94 14.80 5.75 7.41
CA GLU A 94 16.09 6.40 7.32
C GLU A 94 15.96 7.91 6.98
N GLU A 95 15.15 8.26 5.97
CA GLU A 95 14.97 9.65 5.53
C GLU A 95 14.45 10.56 6.64
N ILE A 96 13.47 10.10 7.43
CA ILE A 96 12.83 10.92 8.46
C ILE A 96 13.72 11.13 9.69
N GLN A 97 14.69 10.26 9.95
CA GLN A 97 15.63 10.41 11.08
C GLN A 97 16.54 11.63 10.96
N HIS A 98 16.73 12.14 9.75
CA HIS A 98 17.58 13.30 9.49
C HIS A 98 16.90 14.65 9.73
N VAL A 99 15.62 14.68 10.10
CA VAL A 99 14.87 15.91 10.38
C VAL A 99 14.76 16.12 11.90
N PRO A 100 15.01 17.35 12.44
CA PRO A 100 15.00 17.62 13.88
C PRO A 100 13.56 17.76 14.43
N ILE A 101 12.71 16.78 14.18
CA ILE A 101 11.37 16.62 14.73
C ILE A 101 11.21 15.20 15.26
N ARG A 102 10.57 15.03 16.40
CA ARG A 102 10.26 13.70 16.90
C ARG A 102 9.14 13.08 16.07
N THR A 103 9.38 11.85 15.58
CA THR A 103 8.41 11.13 14.75
C THR A 103 7.94 9.85 15.43
N SER A 104 6.65 9.55 15.33
CA SER A 104 6.10 8.23 15.53
C SER A 104 5.65 7.67 14.18
N VAL A 105 6.04 6.44 13.87
CA VAL A 105 5.84 5.85 12.55
C VAL A 105 4.66 4.89 12.57
N GLY A 106 3.65 5.19 11.76
CA GLY A 106 2.57 4.25 11.46
C GLY A 106 3.02 3.21 10.43
N LEU A 107 2.70 1.97 10.69
CA LEU A 107 3.25 0.81 10.00
C LEU A 107 2.58 0.51 8.66
N PRO A 108 3.23 -0.21 7.73
CA PRO A 108 2.64 -0.70 6.49
C PRO A 108 1.45 -1.64 6.70
N LEU A 109 0.70 -1.92 5.60
CA LEU A 109 -0.55 -2.69 5.63
C LEU A 109 -0.40 -4.07 6.28
N LEU A 110 0.60 -4.84 5.84
CA LEU A 110 0.85 -6.22 6.30
C LEU A 110 1.98 -6.23 7.34
N HIS A 111 1.70 -5.70 8.53
CA HIS A 111 2.69 -5.63 9.60
C HIS A 111 2.52 -6.73 10.64
N SER A 112 1.29 -7.02 11.05
CA SER A 112 0.99 -7.99 12.11
C SER A 112 0.06 -9.11 11.61
N PRO A 113 0.03 -10.29 12.26
CA PRO A 113 -0.91 -11.36 11.90
C PRO A 113 -2.37 -10.87 11.81
N LYS A 114 -2.77 -9.97 12.71
CA LYS A 114 -4.10 -9.35 12.71
C LYS A 114 -4.36 -8.55 11.43
N ASP A 115 -3.34 -7.86 10.90
CA ASP A 115 -3.48 -7.08 9.68
C ASP A 115 -3.61 -7.96 8.45
N TYR A 116 -2.92 -9.10 8.40
CA TYR A 116 -3.12 -10.11 7.34
C TYR A 116 -4.56 -10.62 7.35
N ASP A 117 -5.12 -10.97 8.51
CA ASP A 117 -6.50 -11.42 8.62
C ASP A 117 -7.51 -10.34 8.21
N ARG A 118 -7.27 -9.09 8.60
CA ARG A 118 -8.10 -7.93 8.24
C ARG A 118 -8.00 -7.59 6.76
N ALA A 119 -6.80 -7.58 6.21
CA ALA A 119 -6.58 -7.33 4.79
C ALA A 119 -7.25 -8.41 3.93
N ALA A 120 -7.08 -9.68 4.30
CA ALA A 120 -7.77 -10.79 3.63
C ALA A 120 -9.30 -10.66 3.70
N ALA A 121 -9.85 -10.24 4.85
CA ALA A 121 -11.27 -9.97 4.97
C ALA A 121 -11.72 -8.74 4.15
N GLY A 122 -10.87 -7.72 4.07
CA GLY A 122 -11.18 -6.43 3.43
C GLY A 122 -11.25 -6.46 1.92
N ILE A 123 -10.75 -7.53 1.27
CA ILE A 123 -10.78 -7.66 -0.18
C ILE A 123 -11.97 -8.45 -0.72
N VAL A 124 -12.92 -8.85 0.15
CA VAL A 124 -14.06 -9.68 -0.23
C VAL A 124 -14.86 -9.10 -1.41
N ASP A 125 -14.99 -7.78 -1.48
CA ASP A 125 -15.72 -7.10 -2.55
C ASP A 125 -15.03 -7.22 -3.93
N PHE A 126 -13.74 -7.59 -3.95
CA PHE A 126 -13.00 -7.88 -5.19
C PHE A 126 -13.20 -9.31 -5.68
N LEU A 127 -13.75 -10.22 -4.88
CA LEU A 127 -13.81 -11.64 -5.15
C LEU A 127 -15.21 -12.08 -5.65
N PRO A 128 -15.68 -11.56 -6.79
CA PRO A 128 -16.93 -12.06 -7.36
C PRO A 128 -16.72 -13.49 -7.85
N ALA A 129 -17.64 -14.38 -7.49
CA ALA A 129 -17.79 -15.68 -8.15
C ALA A 129 -16.53 -16.59 -8.19
N LEU A 130 -15.79 -16.73 -7.08
CA LEU A 130 -14.72 -17.74 -6.94
C LEU A 130 -15.13 -19.15 -7.39
N LYS A 131 -16.45 -19.42 -7.55
CA LYS A 131 -16.94 -20.71 -8.06
C LYS A 131 -16.54 -20.98 -9.50
N GLU A 132 -16.41 -19.95 -10.34
CA GLU A 132 -16.15 -20.10 -11.79
C GLU A 132 -14.75 -19.69 -12.21
N GLU A 133 -14.08 -18.87 -11.42
CA GLU A 133 -12.79 -18.25 -11.77
C GLU A 133 -11.74 -18.52 -10.69
N CYS A 134 -10.47 -18.62 -11.08
CA CYS A 134 -9.37 -18.40 -10.16
C CYS A 134 -9.15 -16.91 -9.97
N VAL A 135 -8.80 -16.49 -8.76
CA VAL A 135 -8.42 -15.11 -8.47
C VAL A 135 -6.90 -15.02 -8.34
N ILE A 136 -6.30 -14.14 -9.09
CA ILE A 136 -4.85 -13.94 -9.10
C ILE A 136 -4.56 -12.49 -8.71
N MET A 137 -4.02 -12.30 -7.51
CA MET A 137 -3.58 -11.00 -7.02
C MET A 137 -2.10 -10.83 -7.32
N VAL A 138 -1.72 -9.79 -8.06
CA VAL A 138 -0.33 -9.60 -8.48
C VAL A 138 0.22 -8.32 -7.90
N GLY A 139 1.26 -8.46 -7.08
CA GLY A 139 2.04 -7.36 -6.52
C GLY A 139 3.32 -7.10 -7.30
N HIS A 140 4.01 -6.01 -6.95
CA HIS A 140 5.30 -5.68 -7.57
C HIS A 140 6.36 -6.75 -7.25
N GLY A 141 6.39 -7.19 -6.01
CA GLY A 141 7.47 -8.03 -5.51
C GLY A 141 8.54 -7.19 -4.83
N THR A 142 9.57 -7.84 -4.35
CA THR A 142 10.73 -7.20 -3.72
C THR A 142 11.85 -8.23 -3.54
N ASP A 143 13.10 -7.80 -3.58
CA ASP A 143 14.29 -8.55 -3.20
C ASP A 143 14.56 -8.51 -1.67
N HIS A 144 13.80 -7.67 -0.93
CA HIS A 144 13.86 -7.60 0.51
C HIS A 144 13.31 -8.90 1.15
N PRO A 145 13.82 -9.37 2.32
CA PRO A 145 13.31 -10.55 3.03
C PRO A 145 11.78 -10.56 3.26
N MET A 146 11.15 -9.41 3.23
CA MET A 146 9.69 -9.29 3.29
C MET A 146 8.94 -9.79 2.04
N TRP A 147 9.63 -10.33 1.02
CA TRP A 147 8.98 -11.10 -0.05
C TRP A 147 8.09 -12.23 0.51
N ALA A 148 8.46 -12.77 1.68
CA ALA A 148 7.69 -13.79 2.38
C ALA A 148 6.28 -13.32 2.77
N ALA A 149 6.03 -12.00 2.87
CA ALA A 149 4.71 -11.46 3.15
C ALA A 149 3.67 -11.81 2.07
N PHE A 150 4.10 -11.91 0.80
CA PHE A 150 3.23 -12.34 -0.31
C PHE A 150 2.78 -13.78 -0.14
N ILE A 151 3.70 -14.68 0.25
CA ILE A 151 3.40 -16.10 0.52
C ILE A 151 2.47 -16.24 1.73
N ALA A 152 2.76 -15.53 2.81
CA ALA A 152 1.93 -15.55 4.00
C ALA A 152 0.52 -15.01 3.72
N PHE A 153 0.40 -13.98 2.87
CA PHE A 153 -0.88 -13.43 2.49
C PHE A 153 -1.68 -14.38 1.59
N GLU A 154 -1.02 -15.04 0.61
CA GLU A 154 -1.64 -16.10 -0.19
C GLU A 154 -2.23 -17.20 0.71
N HIS A 155 -1.45 -17.67 1.67
CA HIS A 155 -1.90 -18.68 2.64
C HIS A 155 -3.15 -18.21 3.40
N LYS A 156 -3.17 -16.98 3.91
CA LYS A 156 -4.32 -16.41 4.60
C LYS A 156 -5.56 -16.28 3.72
N LEU A 157 -5.37 -15.94 2.44
CA LEU A 157 -6.46 -15.90 1.47
C LEU A 157 -7.02 -17.29 1.19
N GLN A 158 -6.15 -18.28 1.04
CA GLN A 158 -6.56 -19.67 0.78
C GLN A 158 -7.26 -20.30 1.97
N GLU A 159 -6.79 -20.05 3.20
CA GLU A 159 -7.52 -20.45 4.42
C GLU A 159 -8.96 -19.90 4.45
N ARG A 160 -9.16 -18.69 3.95
CA ARG A 160 -10.45 -18.01 4.02
C ARG A 160 -11.37 -18.30 2.83
N TYR A 161 -10.82 -18.39 1.63
CA TYR A 161 -11.57 -18.40 0.37
C TYR A 161 -11.37 -19.64 -0.49
N GLY A 162 -10.52 -20.56 -0.07
CA GLY A 162 -10.20 -21.79 -0.81
C GLY A 162 -8.97 -21.65 -1.70
N SER A 163 -8.56 -22.75 -2.30
CA SER A 163 -7.30 -22.88 -3.04
C SER A 163 -7.24 -22.15 -4.39
N ASP A 164 -8.36 -21.63 -4.87
CA ASP A 164 -8.44 -20.98 -6.18
C ASP A 164 -8.07 -19.47 -6.15
N ILE A 165 -7.43 -19.04 -5.08
CA ILE A 165 -6.88 -17.69 -4.94
C ILE A 165 -5.37 -17.75 -4.79
N HIS A 166 -4.67 -16.93 -5.58
CA HIS A 166 -3.22 -16.91 -5.65
C HIS A 166 -2.66 -15.50 -5.52
N VAL A 167 -1.45 -15.40 -4.97
CA VAL A 167 -0.70 -14.15 -4.92
C VAL A 167 0.60 -14.31 -5.69
N GLY A 168 0.78 -13.47 -6.70
CA GLY A 168 1.97 -13.43 -7.55
C GLY A 168 2.76 -12.15 -7.39
N MET A 169 3.98 -12.17 -7.93
CA MET A 169 4.92 -11.05 -7.90
C MET A 169 5.51 -10.82 -9.28
N ILE A 170 5.53 -9.55 -9.76
CA ILE A 170 6.10 -9.17 -11.06
C ILE A 170 7.60 -9.47 -11.07
N GLU A 171 8.32 -9.08 -10.02
CA GLU A 171 9.79 -9.25 -9.93
C GLU A 171 10.24 -10.70 -9.67
N ASN A 172 9.32 -11.66 -9.61
CA ASN A 172 9.64 -13.08 -9.48
C ASN A 172 9.20 -13.82 -10.75
N GLU A 173 10.15 -14.16 -11.61
CA GLU A 173 9.91 -14.77 -12.92
C GLU A 173 9.10 -16.08 -12.84
N ASP A 174 9.38 -16.91 -11.82
CA ASP A 174 8.71 -18.21 -11.63
C ASP A 174 7.27 -18.07 -11.09
N SER A 175 6.91 -16.87 -10.60
CA SER A 175 5.63 -16.66 -9.93
C SER A 175 4.45 -16.83 -10.88
N CYS A 176 4.56 -16.37 -12.11
CA CYS A 176 3.51 -16.48 -13.10
C CYS A 176 3.30 -17.93 -13.55
N GLU A 177 4.37 -18.66 -13.86
CA GLU A 177 4.32 -20.08 -14.26
C GLU A 177 3.71 -20.96 -13.16
N ARG A 178 4.16 -20.76 -11.92
CA ARG A 178 3.61 -21.47 -10.74
C ARG A 178 2.10 -21.30 -10.66
N ILE A 179 1.61 -20.07 -10.84
CA ILE A 179 0.17 -19.77 -10.74
C ILE A 179 -0.59 -20.32 -11.95
N ILE A 180 -0.05 -20.20 -13.17
CA ILE A 180 -0.65 -20.79 -14.37
C ILE A 180 -0.84 -22.31 -14.16
N GLN A 181 0.18 -22.98 -13.63
CA GLN A 181 0.09 -24.41 -13.36
C GLN A 181 -1.00 -24.72 -12.33
N ALA A 182 -1.09 -23.96 -11.25
CA ALA A 182 -2.12 -24.12 -10.23
C ALA A 182 -3.54 -23.91 -10.81
N VAL A 183 -3.73 -22.91 -11.68
CA VAL A 183 -5.01 -22.69 -12.37
C VAL A 183 -5.37 -23.87 -13.27
N LYS A 184 -4.41 -24.43 -14.00
CA LYS A 184 -4.65 -25.63 -14.83
C LYS A 184 -5.06 -26.83 -13.99
N GLU A 185 -4.39 -27.06 -12.87
CA GLU A 185 -4.68 -28.16 -11.93
C GLU A 185 -6.06 -28.02 -11.27
N SER A 186 -6.54 -26.81 -11.05
CA SER A 186 -7.90 -26.56 -10.55
C SER A 186 -9.00 -26.95 -11.54
N GLY A 187 -8.66 -27.13 -12.82
CA GLY A 187 -9.61 -27.38 -13.91
C GLY A 187 -10.37 -26.16 -14.39
N LYS A 188 -10.14 -24.99 -13.80
CA LYS A 188 -10.79 -23.74 -14.21
C LYS A 188 -10.18 -23.20 -15.51
N ARG A 189 -11.00 -22.48 -16.26
CA ARG A 189 -10.64 -21.89 -17.56
C ARG A 189 -10.76 -20.37 -17.57
N LYS A 190 -11.05 -19.79 -16.39
CA LYS A 190 -11.20 -18.34 -16.23
C LYS A 190 -10.38 -17.85 -15.04
N ALA A 191 -9.78 -16.69 -15.19
CA ALA A 191 -9.01 -16.04 -14.13
C ALA A 191 -9.36 -14.55 -14.03
N LEU A 192 -9.43 -14.06 -12.79
CA LEU A 192 -9.55 -12.66 -12.47
C LEU A 192 -8.20 -12.14 -11.98
N LEU A 193 -7.59 -11.21 -12.72
CA LEU A 193 -6.39 -10.49 -12.31
C LEU A 193 -6.78 -9.26 -11.46
N ILE A 194 -6.16 -9.15 -10.29
CA ILE A 194 -6.31 -8.03 -9.37
C ILE A 194 -4.92 -7.47 -9.02
N PRO A 195 -4.68 -6.14 -9.11
CA PRO A 195 -3.44 -5.58 -8.64
C PRO A 195 -3.35 -5.68 -7.11
N PHE A 196 -2.38 -6.46 -6.61
CA PHE A 196 -2.00 -6.44 -5.19
C PHE A 196 -1.05 -5.27 -4.94
N MET A 197 -1.57 -4.09 -5.19
CA MET A 197 -0.90 -2.80 -5.08
C MET A 197 -1.88 -1.79 -4.49
N LEU A 198 -1.37 -0.83 -3.74
CA LEU A 198 -2.24 0.22 -3.18
C LEU A 198 -2.93 1.02 -4.29
N VAL A 199 -2.20 1.31 -5.37
CA VAL A 199 -2.68 2.02 -6.56
C VAL A 199 -2.43 1.20 -7.82
N ALA A 200 -3.40 1.11 -8.71
CA ALA A 200 -3.25 0.50 -10.04
C ALA A 200 -2.57 1.51 -10.99
N GLY A 201 -1.25 1.60 -10.90
CA GLY A 201 -0.42 2.57 -11.62
C GLY A 201 0.10 2.06 -12.97
N VAL A 202 1.35 2.42 -13.29
CA VAL A 202 2.05 2.03 -14.52
C VAL A 202 2.22 0.50 -14.59
N HIS A 203 2.67 -0.11 -13.49
CA HIS A 203 2.87 -1.56 -13.42
C HIS A 203 1.61 -2.36 -13.72
N PHE A 204 0.43 -1.92 -13.25
CA PHE A 204 -0.81 -2.57 -13.64
C PHE A 204 -1.02 -2.53 -15.16
N LYS A 205 -0.77 -1.36 -15.79
CA LYS A 205 -1.03 -1.17 -17.21
C LYS A 205 -0.03 -1.85 -18.13
N GLU A 206 1.21 -1.97 -17.72
CA GLU A 206 2.29 -2.52 -18.51
C GLU A 206 2.52 -4.00 -18.22
N ASP A 207 2.69 -4.35 -16.94
CA ASP A 207 3.12 -5.69 -16.53
C ASP A 207 1.95 -6.66 -16.34
N LEU A 208 0.77 -6.16 -15.89
CA LEU A 208 -0.38 -7.03 -15.69
C LEU A 208 -1.24 -7.19 -16.95
N VAL A 209 -1.66 -6.08 -17.56
CA VAL A 209 -2.64 -6.08 -18.66
C VAL A 209 -2.12 -5.46 -19.95
N GLY A 210 -0.84 -5.16 -20.04
CA GLY A 210 -0.22 -4.56 -21.22
C GLY A 210 -0.26 -5.49 -22.43
N ASN A 211 -0.01 -4.89 -23.59
CA ASN A 211 0.02 -5.61 -24.87
C ASN A 211 1.32 -6.38 -25.09
N GLY A 212 2.32 -6.22 -24.21
CA GLY A 212 3.58 -6.95 -24.28
C GLY A 212 3.37 -8.46 -24.09
N GLU A 213 4.19 -9.25 -24.77
CA GLU A 213 4.11 -10.71 -24.69
C GLU A 213 4.31 -11.23 -23.25
N ASP A 214 5.07 -10.53 -22.44
CA ASP A 214 5.42 -10.90 -21.07
C ASP A 214 4.42 -10.41 -20.01
N SER A 215 3.35 -9.70 -20.43
CA SER A 215 2.32 -9.30 -19.48
C SER A 215 1.61 -10.53 -18.88
N TRP A 216 1.27 -10.47 -17.60
CA TRP A 216 0.59 -11.55 -16.89
C TRP A 216 -0.65 -12.03 -17.63
N LYS A 217 -1.48 -11.11 -18.11
CA LYS A 217 -2.66 -11.42 -18.89
C LYS A 217 -2.31 -12.26 -20.12
N ASN A 218 -1.38 -11.82 -20.95
CA ASN A 218 -1.04 -12.51 -22.19
C ASN A 218 -0.38 -13.88 -21.94
N ARG A 219 0.45 -14.00 -20.90
CA ARG A 219 1.05 -15.28 -20.49
C ARG A 219 -0.03 -16.29 -20.10
N ILE A 220 -1.03 -15.87 -19.29
CA ILE A 220 -2.14 -16.73 -18.85
C ILE A 220 -3.06 -17.08 -20.02
N GLU A 221 -3.38 -16.13 -20.90
CA GLU A 221 -4.26 -16.35 -22.06
C GLU A 221 -3.65 -17.31 -23.10
N ARG A 222 -2.32 -17.33 -23.27
CA ARG A 222 -1.62 -18.32 -24.13
C ARG A 222 -1.85 -19.75 -23.68
N GLU A 223 -2.13 -19.96 -22.41
CA GLU A 223 -2.41 -21.28 -21.84
C GLU A 223 -3.90 -21.67 -21.92
N GLY A 224 -4.70 -20.91 -22.69
CA GLY A 224 -6.12 -21.17 -22.93
C GLY A 224 -7.02 -20.81 -21.74
N ILE A 225 -6.57 -19.93 -20.86
CA ILE A 225 -7.33 -19.43 -19.71
C ILE A 225 -7.84 -18.02 -20.07
N GLU A 226 -9.15 -17.81 -20.03
CA GLU A 226 -9.77 -16.50 -20.25
C GLU A 226 -9.47 -15.57 -19.08
N VAL A 227 -8.94 -14.37 -19.35
CA VAL A 227 -8.53 -13.41 -18.30
C VAL A 227 -9.35 -12.14 -18.37
N ARG A 228 -9.96 -11.78 -17.24
CA ARG A 228 -10.45 -10.42 -16.99
C ARG A 228 -9.63 -9.75 -15.88
N ALA A 229 -9.61 -8.43 -15.82
CA ALA A 229 -8.83 -7.69 -14.84
C ALA A 229 -9.65 -6.57 -14.20
N ILE A 230 -9.32 -6.25 -12.95
CA ILE A 230 -9.87 -5.10 -12.22
C ILE A 230 -8.81 -4.00 -12.18
N ASP A 231 -9.13 -2.82 -12.72
CA ASP A 231 -8.27 -1.62 -12.70
C ASP A 231 -8.53 -0.78 -11.43
N LYS A 232 -8.42 -1.42 -10.25
CA LYS A 232 -8.56 -0.72 -8.98
C LYS A 232 -7.57 -1.29 -7.97
N GLY A 233 -6.72 -0.42 -7.43
CA GLY A 233 -5.82 -0.78 -6.34
C GLY A 233 -6.53 -0.93 -4.99
N LEU A 234 -5.85 -1.56 -4.05
CA LEU A 234 -6.37 -1.86 -2.71
C LEU A 234 -6.79 -0.60 -1.93
N GLY A 235 -6.18 0.55 -2.22
CA GLY A 235 -6.51 1.81 -1.55
C GLY A 235 -7.93 2.33 -1.81
N PHE A 236 -8.66 1.80 -2.80
CA PHE A 236 -10.09 2.07 -3.00
C PHE A 236 -11.01 1.29 -2.07
N HIS A 237 -10.47 0.36 -1.27
CA HIS A 237 -11.26 -0.44 -0.34
C HIS A 237 -11.21 0.17 1.05
N ARG A 238 -12.37 0.65 1.51
CA ARG A 238 -12.50 1.25 2.83
C ARG A 238 -11.94 0.36 3.95
N PRO A 239 -12.19 -0.97 3.99
CA PRO A 239 -11.60 -1.85 5.01
C PRO A 239 -10.06 -1.81 5.04
N ILE A 240 -9.41 -1.66 3.88
CA ILE A 240 -7.95 -1.53 3.79
C ILE A 240 -7.50 -0.17 4.35
N VAL A 241 -8.22 0.91 4.04
CA VAL A 241 -7.92 2.25 4.57
C VAL A 241 -8.07 2.28 6.09
N GLU A 242 -9.06 1.57 6.66
CA GLU A 242 -9.29 1.50 8.12
C GLU A 242 -8.12 0.79 8.85
N ILE A 243 -7.36 -0.09 8.20
CA ILE A 243 -6.13 -0.65 8.80
C ILE A 243 -5.09 0.46 8.99
N PHE A 244 -4.83 1.27 7.98
CA PHE A 244 -3.91 2.41 8.10
C PHE A 244 -4.39 3.44 9.13
N ILE A 245 -5.70 3.67 9.23
CA ILE A 245 -6.28 4.54 10.25
C ILE A 245 -5.97 4.03 11.66
N ASP A 246 -6.04 2.73 11.89
CA ASP A 246 -5.69 2.15 13.17
C ASP A 246 -4.19 2.27 13.45
N HIS A 247 -3.32 2.05 12.44
CA HIS A 247 -1.88 2.28 12.58
C HIS A 247 -1.54 3.74 12.88
N ILE A 248 -2.29 4.72 12.35
CA ILE A 248 -2.16 6.12 12.73
C ILE A 248 -2.53 6.33 14.21
N LYS A 249 -3.62 5.69 14.70
CA LYS A 249 -4.01 5.78 16.12
C LYS A 249 -2.94 5.18 17.03
N ASP A 250 -2.47 3.98 16.68
CA ASP A 250 -1.41 3.31 17.44
C ASP A 250 -0.15 4.20 17.51
N ALA A 251 0.22 4.83 16.39
CA ALA A 251 1.33 5.76 16.35
C ALA A 251 1.08 7.05 17.19
N LEU A 252 -0.15 7.57 17.21
CA LEU A 252 -0.54 8.70 18.06
C LEU A 252 -0.45 8.34 19.55
N ASP A 253 -0.83 7.13 19.93
CA ASP A 253 -0.85 6.66 21.32
C ASP A 253 0.58 6.48 21.88
N THR A 254 1.61 6.36 21.03
CA THR A 254 3.01 6.33 21.48
C THR A 254 3.56 7.70 21.85
N ILE A 255 2.88 8.79 21.48
CA ILE A 255 3.35 10.15 21.79
C ILE A 255 3.04 10.47 23.26
N PRO A 256 4.07 10.88 24.05
CA PRO A 256 3.85 11.22 25.46
C PRO A 256 2.81 12.33 25.62
N ASN A 257 1.82 12.10 26.50
CA ASN A 257 0.91 13.15 26.93
C ASN A 257 1.68 14.19 27.74
N THR A 258 2.01 15.32 27.12
CA THR A 258 2.71 16.44 27.79
C THR A 258 1.87 17.11 28.91
N ALA A 259 0.61 16.66 29.13
CA ALA A 259 -0.26 17.20 30.18
C ALA A 259 0.04 16.65 31.59
N SER A 260 0.89 15.62 31.73
CA SER A 260 1.13 14.95 33.05
C SER A 260 2.54 15.17 33.62
N SER A 261 3.42 15.97 33.03
CA SER A 261 4.70 16.34 33.62
C SER A 261 4.59 17.65 34.40
N GLY A 262 3.71 17.68 35.41
CA GLY A 262 3.92 18.54 36.56
C GLY A 262 5.17 18.04 37.26
N PHE A 263 6.31 18.66 37.02
CA PHE A 263 7.45 18.51 37.93
C PHE A 263 6.96 18.94 39.31
N ALA A 264 6.76 17.98 40.18
CA ALA A 264 6.74 18.25 41.61
C ALA A 264 8.13 18.81 41.94
N SER A 265 8.16 20.13 42.18
CA SER A 265 9.34 20.79 42.74
C SER A 265 9.53 20.22 44.15
N CYS A 266 10.62 19.47 44.35
CA CYS A 266 11.19 19.27 45.69
C CYS A 266 12.05 20.43 46.06
#